data_131b9193e31c9e4f60149674b1c7c88a
#
_entry.id   131b9193e31c9e4f60149674b1c7c88a
#
_cell.length_a   1.000
_cell.length_b   1.000
_cell.length_c   1.000
_cell.angle_alpha   90.00
_cell.angle_beta   90.00
_cell.angle_gamma   90.00
#
_symmetry.space_group_name_H-M   'P 1'
#
loop_
_entity.id
_entity.type
_entity.pdbx_description
1 polymer ?
#
loop_
_entity_poly.entity_id
_entity_poly.type
_entity_poly.pdbx_seq_one_letter_code
_entity_poly.pdbx_strand_id
1 'polypeptide(L)'
;MQSFAPIEALFKGRHFDRQIIILCVSWYTSFKLSSRDLVIMIGDRGISVTHTTILGWVQHYLPEFERRWRRYARPVGGSWRMDETCIKVHGQWVYLYRAVDKAGQTVDFFLSRKRDVNAAKSFLRSAMKNTRVPTKITLDASAASHRAVREMKQTGELPGRVKVRSSQYLNNLVEQDHRRVKQRIRPMLGFKRFDNAAVTISGIELAEKIKKGQFKTGKLGGCNATMTELWNAALAA
;
A
#
# COMPACT_ATOMS: atom_id res chain seq x y z
N MET A 1 -20.14 -8.16 -11.60
CA MET A 1 -19.24 -6.97 -11.66
C MET A 1 -19.76 -5.95 -10.69
N GLN A 2 -18.97 -5.52 -9.69
CA GLN A 2 -19.37 -4.38 -8.86
C GLN A 2 -19.34 -3.12 -9.73
N SER A 3 -20.50 -2.47 -9.92
CA SER A 3 -20.54 -1.17 -10.58
C SER A 3 -19.94 -0.12 -9.63
N PHE A 4 -19.05 0.70 -10.16
CA PHE A 4 -18.52 1.84 -9.41
C PHE A 4 -19.47 3.03 -9.59
N ALA A 5 -19.66 3.81 -8.53
CA ALA A 5 -20.34 5.08 -8.65
C ALA A 5 -19.60 5.98 -9.67
N PRO A 6 -20.31 6.79 -10.47
CA PRO A 6 -19.66 7.78 -11.33
C PRO A 6 -18.69 8.65 -10.55
N ILE A 7 -17.61 9.08 -11.18
CA ILE A 7 -16.58 9.88 -10.51
C ILE A 7 -17.16 11.19 -9.96
N GLU A 8 -18.12 11.76 -10.66
CA GLU A 8 -18.83 12.97 -10.26
C GLU A 8 -19.55 12.79 -8.92
N ALA A 9 -20.14 11.63 -8.68
CA ALA A 9 -20.82 11.31 -7.43
C ALA A 9 -19.85 11.26 -6.24
N LEU A 10 -18.60 10.87 -6.47
CA LEU A 10 -17.56 10.80 -5.43
C LEU A 10 -17.22 12.18 -4.87
N PHE A 11 -17.27 13.20 -5.71
CA PHE A 11 -16.88 14.58 -5.37
C PHE A 11 -18.07 15.53 -5.24
N LYS A 12 -19.32 15.02 -5.37
CA LYS A 12 -20.54 15.83 -5.26
C LYS A 12 -20.61 16.56 -3.92
N GLY A 13 -20.92 17.84 -3.96
CA GLY A 13 -21.05 18.68 -2.77
C GLY A 13 -19.72 19.07 -2.10
N ARG A 14 -18.59 18.87 -2.78
CA ARG A 14 -17.30 19.33 -2.27
C ARG A 14 -17.01 20.76 -2.68
N HIS A 15 -16.48 21.53 -1.73
CA HIS A 15 -16.10 22.95 -1.96
C HIS A 15 -14.92 23.10 -2.93
N PHE A 16 -14.01 22.10 -2.97
CA PHE A 16 -12.81 22.11 -3.79
C PHE A 16 -12.99 21.29 -5.06
N ASP A 17 -12.38 21.76 -6.15
CA ASP A 17 -12.33 21.03 -7.40
C ASP A 17 -11.72 19.63 -7.20
N ARG A 18 -12.30 18.65 -7.92
CA ARG A 18 -11.84 17.26 -7.86
C ARG A 18 -10.37 17.08 -8.21
N GLN A 19 -9.85 17.89 -9.15
CA GLN A 19 -8.46 17.79 -9.59
C GLN A 19 -7.51 18.19 -8.47
N ILE A 20 -7.86 19.21 -7.68
CA ILE A 20 -7.08 19.64 -6.53
C ILE A 20 -7.07 18.56 -5.43
N ILE A 21 -8.22 17.93 -5.18
CA ILE A 21 -8.33 16.84 -4.21
C ILE A 21 -7.46 15.65 -4.65
N ILE A 22 -7.59 15.21 -5.91
CA ILE A 22 -6.80 14.10 -6.45
C ILE A 22 -5.31 14.42 -6.43
N LEU A 23 -4.92 15.64 -6.82
CA LEU A 23 -3.54 16.10 -6.81
C LEU A 23 -2.95 16.04 -5.40
N CYS A 24 -3.62 16.60 -4.39
CA CYS A 24 -3.17 16.58 -3.01
C CYS A 24 -3.03 15.15 -2.47
N VAL A 25 -4.01 14.27 -2.71
CA VAL A 25 -3.97 12.88 -2.27
C VAL A 25 -2.85 12.10 -2.95
N SER A 26 -2.69 12.26 -4.27
CA SER A 26 -1.62 11.61 -5.03
C SER A 26 -0.23 12.10 -4.60
N TRP A 27 -0.04 13.40 -4.40
CA TRP A 27 1.22 13.96 -3.95
C TRP A 27 1.56 13.53 -2.53
N TYR A 28 0.57 13.58 -1.62
CA TYR A 28 0.77 13.15 -0.23
C TYR A 28 1.23 11.69 -0.13
N THR A 29 0.78 10.81 -1.00
CA THR A 29 1.16 9.40 -1.00
C THR A 29 2.42 9.09 -1.79
N SER A 30 2.71 9.88 -2.85
CA SER A 30 3.80 9.59 -3.80
C SER A 30 5.12 10.28 -3.47
N PHE A 31 5.10 11.46 -2.82
CA PHE A 31 6.29 12.27 -2.57
C PHE A 31 6.59 12.40 -1.08
N LYS A 32 7.83 12.74 -0.73
CA LYS A 32 8.28 12.95 0.66
C LYS A 32 7.83 14.32 1.19
N LEU A 33 6.53 14.56 1.17
CA LEU A 33 5.90 15.82 1.57
C LEU A 33 5.02 15.59 2.81
N SER A 34 5.04 16.53 3.74
CA SER A 34 4.04 16.58 4.80
C SER A 34 2.74 17.22 4.28
N SER A 35 1.65 17.10 5.05
CA SER A 35 0.41 17.81 4.73
C SER A 35 0.56 19.34 4.80
N ARG A 36 1.53 19.84 5.57
CA ARG A 36 1.83 21.28 5.67
C ARG A 36 2.60 21.77 4.44
N ASP A 37 3.54 21.00 3.93
CA ASP A 37 4.22 21.31 2.66
C ASP A 37 3.20 21.45 1.53
N LEU A 38 2.21 20.55 1.48
CA LEU A 38 1.12 20.62 0.50
C LEU A 38 0.26 21.88 0.66
N VAL A 39 -0.01 22.34 1.90
CA VAL A 39 -0.71 23.61 2.14
C VAL A 39 0.04 24.76 1.49
N ILE A 40 1.35 24.84 1.68
CA ILE A 40 2.20 25.88 1.07
C ILE A 40 2.14 25.78 -0.45
N MET A 41 2.42 24.60 -1.01
CA MET A 41 2.46 24.36 -2.46
C MET A 41 1.14 24.68 -3.18
N ILE A 42 0.01 24.43 -2.53
CA ILE A 42 -1.33 24.75 -3.08
C ILE A 42 -1.66 26.23 -2.85
N GLY A 43 -1.21 26.79 -1.73
CA GLY A 43 -1.30 28.24 -1.44
C GLY A 43 -0.61 29.09 -2.50
N ASP A 44 0.57 28.69 -2.97
CA ASP A 44 1.31 29.35 -4.06
C ASP A 44 0.52 29.40 -5.39
N ARG A 45 -0.54 28.62 -5.51
CA ARG A 45 -1.47 28.59 -6.64
C ARG A 45 -2.78 29.32 -6.36
N GLY A 46 -2.83 30.12 -5.29
CA GLY A 46 -4.00 30.91 -4.89
C GLY A 46 -5.14 30.10 -4.26
N ILE A 47 -4.90 28.86 -3.85
CA ILE A 47 -5.93 28.01 -3.24
C ILE A 47 -5.64 27.85 -1.75
N SER A 48 -6.55 28.38 -0.91
CA SER A 48 -6.46 28.24 0.55
C SER A 48 -7.06 26.90 0.99
N VAL A 49 -6.23 26.05 1.59
CA VAL A 49 -6.63 24.73 2.13
C VAL A 49 -5.91 24.48 3.45
N THR A 50 -6.57 23.82 4.40
CA THR A 50 -5.92 23.45 5.66
C THR A 50 -5.28 22.05 5.57
N HIS A 51 -4.25 21.81 6.39
CA HIS A 51 -3.61 20.50 6.46
C HIS A 51 -4.58 19.40 6.94
N THR A 52 -5.54 19.74 7.80
CA THR A 52 -6.58 18.81 8.26
C THR A 52 -7.55 18.44 7.15
N THR A 53 -7.88 19.37 6.26
CA THR A 53 -8.69 19.11 5.06
C THR A 53 -7.98 18.12 4.12
N ILE A 54 -6.68 18.35 3.86
CA ILE A 54 -5.89 17.41 3.03
C ILE A 54 -5.86 16.02 3.67
N LEU A 55 -5.61 15.91 4.98
CA LEU A 55 -5.65 14.63 5.69
C LEU A 55 -7.04 13.98 5.65
N GLY A 56 -8.10 14.77 5.75
CA GLY A 56 -9.48 14.30 5.58
C GLY A 56 -9.70 13.71 4.19
N TRP A 57 -9.19 14.35 3.13
CA TRP A 57 -9.26 13.81 1.76
C TRP A 57 -8.49 12.50 1.62
N VAL A 58 -7.30 12.41 2.18
CA VAL A 58 -6.50 11.19 2.18
C VAL A 58 -7.31 10.02 2.80
N GLN A 59 -7.89 10.24 3.99
CA GLN A 59 -8.67 9.20 4.67
C GLN A 59 -9.94 8.82 3.92
N HIS A 60 -10.60 9.78 3.30
CA HIS A 60 -11.88 9.56 2.63
C HIS A 60 -11.72 8.90 1.24
N TYR A 61 -10.76 9.36 0.44
CA TYR A 61 -10.68 8.95 -0.97
C TYR A 61 -9.75 7.77 -1.24
N LEU A 62 -8.68 7.56 -0.44
CA LEU A 62 -7.72 6.48 -0.71
C LEU A 62 -8.35 5.09 -0.78
N PRO A 63 -9.30 4.70 0.09
CA PRO A 63 -9.91 3.37 0.00
C PRO A 63 -10.62 3.14 -1.35
N GLU A 64 -11.27 4.17 -1.87
CA GLU A 64 -11.93 4.11 -3.18
C GLU A 64 -10.92 4.11 -4.32
N PHE A 65 -9.86 4.90 -4.23
CA PHE A 65 -8.79 4.92 -5.22
C PHE A 65 -8.12 3.56 -5.31
N GLU A 66 -7.79 2.95 -4.19
CA GLU A 66 -7.22 1.60 -4.16
C GLU A 66 -8.17 0.58 -4.79
N ARG A 67 -9.45 0.64 -4.48
CA ARG A 67 -10.48 -0.24 -5.04
C ARG A 67 -10.55 -0.13 -6.57
N ARG A 68 -10.49 1.08 -7.12
CA ARG A 68 -10.49 1.33 -8.57
C ARG A 68 -9.21 0.86 -9.25
N TRP A 69 -8.06 1.13 -8.66
CA TRP A 69 -6.77 0.68 -9.17
C TRP A 69 -6.62 -0.84 -9.21
N ARG A 70 -7.22 -1.55 -8.27
CA ARG A 70 -7.14 -3.02 -8.18
C ARG A 70 -7.61 -3.71 -9.47
N ARG A 71 -8.49 -3.13 -10.25
CA ARG A 71 -8.96 -3.65 -11.55
C ARG A 71 -7.86 -3.78 -12.60
N TYR A 72 -6.86 -2.95 -12.49
CA TYR A 72 -5.73 -2.89 -13.43
C TYR A 72 -4.52 -3.67 -12.95
N ALA A 73 -4.59 -4.34 -11.80
CA ALA A 73 -3.47 -5.03 -11.22
C ALA A 73 -2.93 -6.12 -12.15
N ARG A 74 -1.60 -6.18 -12.26
CA ARG A 74 -0.89 -7.28 -12.93
C ARG A 74 -0.64 -8.39 -11.91
N PRO A 75 -0.65 -9.67 -12.35
CA PRO A 75 -0.30 -10.77 -11.47
C PRO A 75 1.16 -10.67 -11.02
N VAL A 76 1.41 -10.99 -9.76
CA VAL A 76 2.75 -11.07 -9.18
C VAL A 76 3.34 -12.47 -9.29
N GLY A 77 4.66 -12.58 -9.17
CA GLY A 77 5.38 -13.85 -9.17
C GLY A 77 5.03 -14.75 -7.97
N GLY A 78 5.20 -16.06 -8.09
CA GLY A 78 4.87 -17.03 -7.03
C GLY A 78 5.98 -17.25 -6.00
N SER A 79 7.16 -16.65 -6.17
CA SER A 79 8.27 -16.75 -5.20
C SER A 79 8.29 -15.49 -4.36
N TRP A 80 7.81 -15.60 -3.12
CA TRP A 80 7.65 -14.47 -2.21
C TRP A 80 8.81 -14.36 -1.22
N ARG A 81 9.18 -13.15 -0.90
CA ARG A 81 10.05 -12.79 0.22
C ARG A 81 9.21 -11.98 1.20
N MET A 82 9.06 -12.49 2.40
CA MET A 82 8.24 -11.89 3.46
C MET A 82 9.14 -11.41 4.59
N ASP A 83 8.85 -10.22 5.08
CA ASP A 83 9.51 -9.61 6.23
C ASP A 83 8.55 -8.67 6.94
N GLU A 84 8.86 -8.30 8.18
CA GLU A 84 8.13 -7.30 8.93
C GLU A 84 9.03 -6.17 9.42
N THR A 85 8.46 -4.98 9.50
CA THR A 85 9.14 -3.80 10.05
C THR A 85 8.24 -3.04 11.02
N CYS A 86 8.86 -2.24 11.90
CA CYS A 86 8.14 -1.47 12.91
C CYS A 86 7.83 -0.06 12.43
N ILE A 87 6.64 0.43 12.77
CA ILE A 87 6.18 1.81 12.57
C ILE A 87 5.60 2.31 13.90
N LYS A 88 5.81 3.58 14.25
CA LYS A 88 5.18 4.19 15.44
C LYS A 88 3.80 4.77 15.11
N VAL A 89 2.80 4.38 15.90
CA VAL A 89 1.44 4.95 15.89
C VAL A 89 1.08 5.34 17.31
N HIS A 90 0.79 6.60 17.56
CA HIS A 90 0.51 7.13 18.91
C HIS A 90 1.59 6.73 19.94
N GLY A 91 2.87 6.83 19.53
CA GLY A 91 4.00 6.43 20.40
C GLY A 91 4.22 4.93 20.55
N GLN A 92 3.28 4.08 20.14
CA GLN A 92 3.36 2.63 20.25
C GLN A 92 3.90 1.99 18.96
N TRP A 93 4.67 0.90 19.12
CA TRP A 93 5.14 0.12 17.99
C TRP A 93 4.01 -0.73 17.40
N VAL A 94 3.79 -0.61 16.10
CA VAL A 94 2.97 -1.48 15.28
C VAL A 94 3.83 -2.10 14.18
N TYR A 95 3.40 -3.22 13.62
CA TYR A 95 4.19 -4.04 12.73
C TYR A 95 3.58 -4.04 11.32
N LEU A 96 4.39 -3.67 10.34
CA LEU A 96 4.03 -3.73 8.93
C LEU A 96 4.66 -4.98 8.33
N TYR A 97 3.83 -6.00 8.10
CA TYR A 97 4.17 -7.18 7.32
C TYR A 97 4.13 -6.84 5.84
N ARG A 98 5.12 -7.32 5.09
CA ARG A 98 5.16 -7.13 3.64
C ARG A 98 5.71 -8.36 2.95
N ALA A 99 5.26 -8.58 1.71
CA ALA A 99 5.89 -9.53 0.81
C ALA A 99 6.14 -8.89 -0.55
N VAL A 100 7.28 -9.24 -1.14
CA VAL A 100 7.65 -8.91 -2.51
C VAL A 100 7.97 -10.19 -3.26
N ASP A 101 7.75 -10.20 -4.57
CA ASP A 101 8.16 -11.33 -5.40
C ASP A 101 9.64 -11.26 -5.79
N LYS A 102 10.09 -12.22 -6.61
CA LYS A 102 11.50 -12.31 -7.08
C LYS A 102 11.91 -11.06 -7.88
N ALA A 103 10.96 -10.41 -8.56
CA ALA A 103 11.20 -9.20 -9.35
C ALA A 103 11.10 -7.89 -8.52
N GLY A 104 10.86 -7.99 -7.19
CA GLY A 104 10.68 -6.84 -6.31
C GLY A 104 9.27 -6.22 -6.41
N GLN A 105 8.33 -6.90 -7.09
CA GLN A 105 6.95 -6.45 -7.15
C GLN A 105 6.27 -6.68 -5.80
N THR A 106 5.51 -5.71 -5.30
CA THR A 106 4.78 -5.83 -4.04
C THR A 106 3.67 -6.86 -4.18
N VAL A 107 3.74 -7.93 -3.41
CA VAL A 107 2.68 -8.96 -3.33
C VAL A 107 1.51 -8.42 -2.50
N ASP A 108 1.77 -8.16 -1.22
CA ASP A 108 0.79 -7.59 -0.30
C ASP A 108 1.49 -6.95 0.90
N PHE A 109 0.73 -6.23 1.71
CA PHE A 109 1.15 -5.65 2.98
C PHE A 109 0.03 -5.75 4.01
N PHE A 110 0.38 -5.74 5.29
CA PHE A 110 -0.59 -5.85 6.38
C PHE A 110 -0.07 -5.15 7.63
N LEU A 111 -0.83 -4.19 8.17
CA LEU A 111 -0.49 -3.51 9.40
C LEU A 111 -1.13 -4.25 10.59
N SER A 112 -0.34 -4.59 11.59
CA SER A 112 -0.78 -5.27 12.80
C SER A 112 -0.31 -4.57 14.07
N ARG A 113 -1.12 -4.61 15.10
CA ARG A 113 -0.74 -4.15 16.46
C ARG A 113 0.21 -5.13 17.15
N LYS A 114 0.23 -6.40 16.71
CA LYS A 114 1.01 -7.48 17.31
C LYS A 114 2.00 -8.07 16.31
N ARG A 115 3.13 -8.54 16.84
CA ARG A 115 4.13 -9.33 16.12
C ARG A 115 4.06 -10.77 16.61
N ASP A 116 3.04 -11.49 16.17
CA ASP A 116 2.78 -12.86 16.61
C ASP A 116 2.40 -13.78 15.43
N VAL A 117 2.23 -15.05 15.75
CA VAL A 117 1.85 -16.10 14.79
C VAL A 117 0.52 -15.77 14.09
N ASN A 118 -0.45 -15.22 14.82
CA ASN A 118 -1.76 -14.90 14.28
C ASN A 118 -1.70 -13.73 13.28
N ALA A 119 -0.88 -12.71 13.57
CA ALA A 119 -0.64 -11.61 12.64
C ALA A 119 0.02 -12.09 11.35
N ALA A 120 1.02 -12.96 11.44
CA ALA A 120 1.68 -13.57 10.28
C ALA A 120 0.71 -14.43 9.44
N LYS A 121 -0.15 -15.23 10.09
CA LYS A 121 -1.22 -15.99 9.41
C LYS A 121 -2.22 -15.07 8.71
N SER A 122 -2.68 -14.01 9.40
CA SER A 122 -3.62 -13.04 8.83
C SER A 122 -3.04 -12.35 7.59
N PHE A 123 -1.75 -11.98 7.65
CA PHE A 123 -1.04 -11.45 6.49
C PHE A 123 -1.01 -12.45 5.32
N LEU A 124 -0.60 -13.71 5.57
CA LEU A 124 -0.51 -14.73 4.52
C LEU A 124 -1.88 -15.03 3.89
N ARG A 125 -2.95 -15.10 4.70
CA ARG A 125 -4.33 -15.25 4.20
C ARG A 125 -4.72 -14.09 3.29
N SER A 126 -4.45 -12.85 3.72
CA SER A 126 -4.70 -11.65 2.91
C SER A 126 -3.94 -11.70 1.59
N ALA A 127 -2.64 -11.98 1.63
CA ALA A 127 -1.79 -12.04 0.46
C ALA A 127 -2.25 -13.10 -0.54
N MET A 128 -2.60 -14.31 -0.08
CA MET A 128 -3.12 -15.37 -0.93
C MET A 128 -4.49 -15.03 -1.54
N LYS A 129 -5.38 -14.39 -0.76
CA LYS A 129 -6.70 -13.94 -1.23
C LYS A 129 -6.59 -12.85 -2.29
N ASN A 130 -5.67 -11.91 -2.10
CA ASN A 130 -5.52 -10.74 -2.98
C ASN A 130 -4.72 -11.05 -4.24
N THR A 131 -3.90 -12.11 -4.24
CA THR A 131 -3.03 -12.46 -5.37
C THR A 131 -3.19 -13.91 -5.79
N ARG A 132 -2.39 -14.82 -5.23
CA ARG A 132 -2.44 -16.27 -5.50
C ARG A 132 -1.67 -17.03 -4.41
N VAL A 133 -1.85 -18.34 -4.38
CA VAL A 133 -1.03 -19.22 -3.54
C VAL A 133 0.44 -19.17 -4.03
N PRO A 134 1.42 -18.92 -3.16
CA PRO A 134 2.83 -18.91 -3.54
C PRO A 134 3.34 -20.31 -3.88
N THR A 135 4.39 -20.38 -4.70
CA THR A 135 5.16 -21.61 -4.93
C THR A 135 6.31 -21.73 -3.93
N LYS A 136 6.81 -20.59 -3.45
CA LYS A 136 7.91 -20.49 -2.49
C LYS A 136 7.72 -19.28 -1.60
N ILE A 137 8.02 -19.42 -0.31
CA ILE A 137 8.10 -18.33 0.66
C ILE A 137 9.51 -18.31 1.25
N THR A 138 10.20 -17.18 1.14
CA THR A 138 11.45 -16.91 1.84
C THR A 138 11.14 -16.04 3.05
N LEU A 139 11.55 -16.49 4.22
CA LEU A 139 11.39 -15.83 5.50
C LEU A 139 12.76 -15.43 6.03
N ASP A 140 12.80 -14.40 6.85
CA ASP A 140 13.95 -14.11 7.73
C ASP A 140 13.98 -15.07 8.93
N ALA A 141 14.76 -14.74 9.98
CA ALA A 141 14.86 -15.54 11.20
C ALA A 141 13.64 -15.41 12.14
N SER A 142 12.52 -14.79 11.72
CA SER A 142 11.34 -14.57 12.57
C SER A 142 10.67 -15.90 12.93
N ALA A 143 10.79 -16.31 14.21
CA ALA A 143 10.18 -17.55 14.70
C ALA A 143 8.65 -17.56 14.54
N ALA A 144 7.99 -16.40 14.69
CA ALA A 144 6.55 -16.28 14.55
C ALA A 144 6.10 -16.55 13.11
N SER A 145 6.82 -16.00 12.10
CA SER A 145 6.53 -16.20 10.69
C SER A 145 6.77 -17.65 10.26
N HIS A 146 7.85 -18.28 10.73
CA HIS A 146 8.12 -19.70 10.49
C HIS A 146 7.05 -20.61 11.10
N ARG A 147 6.64 -20.33 12.35
CA ARG A 147 5.58 -21.06 13.02
C ARG A 147 4.25 -20.91 12.30
N ALA A 148 3.89 -19.70 11.87
CA ALA A 148 2.67 -19.44 11.11
C ALA A 148 2.60 -20.29 9.84
N VAL A 149 3.66 -20.30 9.03
CA VAL A 149 3.72 -21.10 7.80
C VAL A 149 3.62 -22.59 8.09
N ARG A 150 4.29 -23.09 9.13
CA ARG A 150 4.22 -24.50 9.54
C ARG A 150 2.79 -24.91 9.94
N GLU A 151 2.15 -24.12 10.82
CA GLU A 151 0.78 -24.39 11.28
C GLU A 151 -0.24 -24.30 10.13
N MET A 152 -0.10 -23.31 9.21
CA MET A 152 -0.98 -23.22 8.04
C MET A 152 -0.82 -24.39 7.06
N LYS A 153 0.37 -25.00 6.98
CA LYS A 153 0.55 -26.24 6.23
C LYS A 153 -0.12 -27.44 6.90
N GLN A 154 -0.03 -27.52 8.23
CA GLN A 154 -0.67 -28.59 9.00
C GLN A 154 -2.19 -28.54 8.89
N THR A 155 -2.77 -27.33 8.89
CA THR A 155 -4.22 -27.13 8.75
C THR A 155 -4.72 -27.18 7.29
N GLY A 156 -3.83 -27.31 6.31
CA GLY A 156 -4.19 -27.31 4.89
C GLY A 156 -4.48 -25.94 4.29
N GLU A 157 -4.43 -24.87 5.09
CA GLU A 157 -4.60 -23.47 4.60
C GLU A 157 -3.51 -23.06 3.61
N LEU A 158 -2.30 -23.57 3.80
CA LEU A 158 -1.18 -23.42 2.87
C LEU A 158 -0.81 -24.79 2.33
N PRO A 159 -0.88 -25.03 1.00
CA PRO A 159 -0.57 -26.33 0.42
C PRO A 159 0.83 -26.84 0.79
N GLY A 160 0.96 -28.13 1.12
CA GLY A 160 2.22 -28.76 1.52
C GLY A 160 3.36 -28.58 0.52
N ARG A 161 3.02 -28.52 -0.80
CA ARG A 161 3.98 -28.30 -1.90
C ARG A 161 4.69 -26.94 -1.89
N VAL A 162 4.20 -25.96 -1.13
CA VAL A 162 4.83 -24.64 -1.03
C VAL A 162 6.20 -24.79 -0.37
N LYS A 163 7.26 -24.42 -1.08
CA LYS A 163 8.63 -24.48 -0.56
C LYS A 163 8.84 -23.33 0.45
N VAL A 164 9.43 -23.64 1.61
CA VAL A 164 9.81 -22.65 2.61
C VAL A 164 11.32 -22.55 2.65
N ARG A 165 11.85 -21.34 2.65
CA ARG A 165 13.28 -21.06 2.75
C ARG A 165 13.52 -20.09 3.87
N SER A 166 14.48 -20.36 4.74
CA SER A 166 15.01 -19.39 5.68
C SER A 166 16.29 -18.79 5.09
N SER A 167 16.35 -17.47 5.00
CA SER A 167 17.56 -16.80 4.51
C SER A 167 17.53 -15.32 4.85
N GLN A 168 18.46 -14.91 5.69
CA GLN A 168 18.67 -13.52 6.08
C GLN A 168 19.15 -12.67 4.89
N TYR A 169 20.05 -13.21 4.06
CA TYR A 169 20.65 -12.46 2.93
C TYR A 169 19.74 -12.24 1.73
N LEU A 170 18.65 -12.98 1.58
CA LEU A 170 17.75 -12.84 0.44
C LEU A 170 16.63 -11.82 0.68
N ASN A 171 16.57 -11.20 1.85
CA ASN A 171 15.54 -10.23 2.21
C ASN A 171 15.89 -8.78 1.82
N ASN A 172 17.08 -8.52 1.26
CA ASN A 172 17.47 -7.17 0.82
C ASN A 172 16.42 -6.46 -0.04
N LEU A 173 15.68 -7.20 -0.89
CA LEU A 173 14.63 -6.60 -1.73
C LEU A 173 13.44 -6.09 -0.89
N VAL A 174 12.97 -6.85 0.09
CA VAL A 174 11.88 -6.42 0.96
C VAL A 174 12.33 -5.36 1.95
N GLU A 175 13.58 -5.41 2.40
CA GLU A 175 14.18 -4.37 3.25
C GLU A 175 14.28 -3.02 2.52
N GLN A 176 14.68 -3.01 1.24
CA GLN A 176 14.66 -1.80 0.41
C GLN A 176 13.25 -1.22 0.28
N ASP A 177 12.25 -2.08 0.12
CA ASP A 177 10.86 -1.68 0.09
C ASP A 177 10.40 -1.09 1.43
N HIS A 178 10.77 -1.68 2.56
CA HIS A 178 10.51 -1.10 3.88
C HIS A 178 11.13 0.29 4.03
N ARG A 179 12.35 0.48 3.53
CA ARG A 179 13.05 1.77 3.55
C ARG A 179 12.27 2.83 2.76
N ARG A 180 11.73 2.50 1.58
CA ARG A 180 10.91 3.42 0.77
C ARG A 180 9.67 3.88 1.52
N VAL A 181 8.93 2.96 2.13
CA VAL A 181 7.73 3.28 2.93
C VAL A 181 8.10 4.15 4.14
N LYS A 182 9.15 3.78 4.89
CA LYS A 182 9.61 4.58 6.04
C LYS A 182 10.05 6.00 5.64
N GLN A 183 10.78 6.14 4.53
CA GLN A 183 11.17 7.46 4.01
C GLN A 183 9.96 8.31 3.65
N ARG A 184 8.87 7.69 3.20
CA ARG A 184 7.63 8.38 2.87
C ARG A 184 6.87 8.81 4.13
N ILE A 185 6.87 7.97 5.18
CA ILE A 185 6.20 8.25 6.46
C ILE A 185 6.96 9.33 7.28
N ARG A 186 8.27 9.41 7.16
CA ARG A 186 9.11 10.29 7.97
C ARG A 186 8.65 11.76 8.02
N PRO A 187 8.34 12.45 6.90
CA PRO A 187 7.85 13.83 6.91
C PRO A 187 6.42 13.98 7.45
N MET A 188 5.66 12.89 7.61
CA MET A 188 4.31 12.92 8.16
C MET A 188 4.28 13.09 9.68
N LEU A 189 5.43 13.06 10.37
CA LEU A 189 5.61 13.21 11.82
C LEU A 189 4.82 12.19 12.66
N GLY A 190 4.55 11.00 12.09
CA GLY A 190 3.87 9.89 12.75
C GLY A 190 2.33 9.92 12.61
N PHE A 191 1.72 8.91 13.16
CA PHE A 191 0.28 8.70 13.11
C PHE A 191 -0.33 8.74 14.51
N LYS A 192 -1.47 9.42 14.66
CA LYS A 192 -2.22 9.49 15.92
C LYS A 192 -3.17 8.31 16.11
N ARG A 193 -3.67 7.68 15.03
CA ARG A 193 -4.64 6.58 15.05
C ARG A 193 -4.20 5.46 14.13
N PHE A 194 -4.44 4.22 14.56
CA PHE A 194 -4.10 3.02 13.79
C PHE A 194 -4.83 2.97 12.44
N ASP A 195 -6.12 3.27 12.42
CA ASP A 195 -6.94 3.23 11.21
C ASP A 195 -6.43 4.24 10.17
N ASN A 196 -6.08 5.46 10.62
CA ASN A 196 -5.52 6.48 9.76
C ASN A 196 -4.14 6.07 9.21
N ALA A 197 -3.33 5.40 10.04
CA ALA A 197 -2.05 4.83 9.59
C ALA A 197 -2.27 3.78 8.51
N ALA A 198 -3.23 2.86 8.72
CA ALA A 198 -3.54 1.79 7.77
C ALA A 198 -3.96 2.36 6.40
N VAL A 199 -4.90 3.32 6.37
CA VAL A 199 -5.34 3.97 5.14
C VAL A 199 -4.19 4.73 4.45
N THR A 200 -3.41 5.50 5.20
CA THR A 200 -2.30 6.27 4.60
C THR A 200 -1.21 5.36 4.05
N ILE A 201 -0.87 4.28 4.76
CA ILE A 201 0.12 3.29 4.30
C ILE A 201 -0.41 2.58 3.04
N SER A 202 -1.70 2.24 2.97
CA SER A 202 -2.28 1.64 1.77
C SER A 202 -2.14 2.56 0.54
N GLY A 203 -2.34 3.87 0.72
CA GLY A 203 -2.09 4.84 -0.35
C GLY A 203 -0.62 4.94 -0.77
N ILE A 204 0.32 4.89 0.19
CA ILE A 204 1.76 4.84 -0.12
C ILE A 204 2.10 3.58 -0.92
N GLU A 205 1.57 2.43 -0.52
CA GLU A 205 1.77 1.16 -1.22
C GLU A 205 1.15 1.18 -2.63
N LEU A 206 -0.03 1.81 -2.79
CA LEU A 206 -0.62 2.03 -4.10
C LEU A 206 0.30 2.87 -5.00
N ALA A 207 0.81 3.98 -4.50
CA ALA A 207 1.74 4.84 -5.24
C ALA A 207 3.03 4.10 -5.61
N GLU A 208 3.59 3.30 -4.71
CA GLU A 208 4.77 2.48 -4.99
C GLU A 208 4.47 1.37 -6.03
N LYS A 209 3.31 0.73 -5.98
CA LYS A 209 2.87 -0.25 -6.99
C LYS A 209 2.72 0.40 -8.38
N ILE A 210 2.22 1.64 -8.45
CA ILE A 210 2.13 2.39 -9.71
C ILE A 210 3.53 2.66 -10.26
N LYS A 211 4.45 3.17 -9.43
CA LYS A 211 5.85 3.41 -9.82
C LYS A 211 6.58 2.15 -10.28
N LYS A 212 6.29 1.00 -9.69
CA LYS A 212 6.83 -0.31 -10.08
C LYS A 212 6.19 -0.89 -11.35
N GLY A 213 5.24 -0.20 -11.98
CA GLY A 213 4.54 -0.67 -13.17
C GLY A 213 3.65 -1.89 -12.92
N GLN A 214 3.13 -2.06 -11.70
CA GLN A 214 2.29 -3.22 -11.32
C GLN A 214 0.85 -3.15 -11.82
N PHE A 215 0.52 -2.16 -12.65
CA PHE A 215 -0.80 -1.99 -13.23
C PHE A 215 -0.76 -1.94 -14.77
N LYS A 216 -1.85 -2.34 -15.39
CA LYS A 216 -2.04 -2.28 -16.86
C LYS A 216 -2.44 -0.85 -17.26
N THR A 217 -1.49 0.08 -17.23
CA THR A 217 -1.72 1.51 -17.45
C THR A 217 -1.90 1.91 -18.91
N GLY A 218 -1.56 1.04 -19.87
CA GLY A 218 -1.71 1.34 -21.30
C GLY A 218 -3.14 1.67 -21.75
N LYS A 219 -4.14 1.25 -20.97
CA LYS A 219 -5.54 1.63 -21.18
C LYS A 219 -5.94 2.95 -20.50
N LEU A 220 -5.06 3.53 -19.70
CA LEU A 220 -5.35 4.69 -18.84
C LEU A 220 -4.70 5.99 -19.30
N GLY A 221 -3.81 5.98 -20.31
CA GLY A 221 -3.16 7.23 -20.74
C GLY A 221 -1.90 7.04 -21.58
N GLY A 222 -1.57 5.81 -21.95
CA GLY A 222 -0.38 5.52 -22.77
C GLY A 222 0.94 5.46 -21.98
N CYS A 223 2.05 5.25 -22.69
CA CYS A 223 3.37 5.01 -22.11
C CYS A 223 3.99 6.22 -21.41
N ASN A 224 3.55 7.43 -21.73
CA ASN A 224 4.11 8.70 -21.23
C ASN A 224 3.19 9.44 -20.25
N ALA A 225 2.11 8.83 -19.78
CA ALA A 225 1.18 9.48 -18.86
C ALA A 225 1.86 9.82 -17.53
N THR A 226 1.69 11.07 -17.10
CA THR A 226 2.13 11.52 -15.78
C THR A 226 1.40 10.78 -14.67
N MET A 227 1.94 10.80 -13.46
CA MET A 227 1.28 10.19 -12.30
C MET A 227 -0.13 10.77 -12.09
N THR A 228 -0.30 12.08 -12.24
CA THR A 228 -1.60 12.76 -12.10
C THR A 228 -2.60 12.31 -13.16
N GLU A 229 -2.18 12.18 -14.41
CA GLU A 229 -3.03 11.67 -15.51
C GLU A 229 -3.45 10.23 -15.26
N LEU A 230 -2.54 9.37 -14.80
CA LEU A 230 -2.84 7.99 -14.44
C LEU A 230 -3.87 7.91 -13.29
N TRP A 231 -3.73 8.75 -12.26
CA TRP A 231 -4.69 8.81 -11.17
C TRP A 231 -6.07 9.26 -11.66
N ASN A 232 -6.14 10.33 -12.44
CA ASN A 232 -7.40 10.81 -13.03
C ASN A 232 -8.07 9.75 -13.91
N ALA A 233 -7.31 9.12 -14.80
CA ALA A 233 -7.82 8.11 -15.71
C ALA A 233 -8.35 6.86 -14.97
N ALA A 234 -7.63 6.38 -13.95
CA ALA A 234 -8.06 5.23 -13.16
C ALA A 234 -9.34 5.51 -12.35
N LEU A 235 -9.58 6.77 -11.99
CA LEU A 235 -10.77 7.18 -11.27
C LEU A 235 -11.97 7.41 -12.21
N ALA A 236 -11.72 7.85 -13.44
CA ALA A 236 -12.76 8.10 -14.44
C ALA A 236 -13.29 6.81 -15.09
N ALA A 237 -12.47 5.77 -15.15
CA ALA A 237 -12.83 4.46 -15.73
C ALA A 237 -13.54 3.55 -14.72
#